data_c15be11dca0755723793505db0742649
#
_entry.id   c15be11dca0755723793505db0742649
#
_cell.length_a   1.000
_cell.length_b   1.000
_cell.length_c   1.000
_cell.angle_alpha   90.00
_cell.angle_beta   90.00
_cell.angle_gamma   90.00
#
_symmetry.space_group_name_H-M   'P 1'
#
loop_
_entity.id
_entity.type
_entity.pdbx_description
1 polymer ?
#
loop_
_entity_poly.entity_id
_entity_poly.type
_entity_poly.pdbx_seq_one_letter_code
_entity_poly.pdbx_strand_id
1 'polypeptide(L)'
;MLCGSISVMDPNNQTSQNLGPNGQNSPPAQPYVPPKAQVYQPQLNAAQPAVQQQTQVSQYMPPMGPSGPAVPVPAGMMPAPKPKKSNKLKIGLVVTSVLLVVFVILTVIYYGQMQDYKNNSDKKASVAVEQAKKDQEKQLNEQFAEKEKEPLKSYTGPVNAAAVKIIYPKTWSLYTVEGPSGNTLNSYFNPNFVPNVSNKDNLFALRLNVLEQPYANILKTFESKVTKGDVKVTPFIASNVKDSETGVRIDGYITENTKGSMVLIPVRDKTIQLWTESGNYTADFDNFVLKNLTFNP
;
A
#
# COMPACT_ATOMS: atom_id res chain seq x y z
N MET A 1 63.12 41.48 32.98
CA MET A 1 63.08 42.12 31.67
C MET A 1 63.33 41.06 30.60
N LEU A 2 62.33 40.51 29.97
CA LEU A 2 62.40 39.79 28.71
C LEU A 2 60.98 39.79 28.09
N CYS A 3 60.83 40.59 27.02
CA CYS A 3 59.66 40.68 26.16
C CYS A 3 59.49 39.39 25.37
N GLY A 4 58.36 38.73 25.53
CA GLY A 4 57.95 37.65 24.66
C GLY A 4 56.89 38.15 23.66
N SER A 5 57.22 38.13 22.36
CA SER A 5 56.41 38.54 21.24
C SER A 5 55.19 37.59 21.08
N ILE A 6 54.00 38.16 20.99
CA ILE A 6 52.78 37.46 20.62
C ILE A 6 52.73 37.42 19.13
N SER A 7 52.78 36.21 18.52
CA SER A 7 52.54 35.99 17.11
C SER A 7 51.10 35.74 16.85
N VAL A 8 50.45 36.62 16.11
CA VAL A 8 49.05 36.49 15.64
C VAL A 8 49.09 35.51 14.45
N MET A 9 48.36 34.39 14.58
CA MET A 9 48.13 33.43 13.49
C MET A 9 46.93 33.84 12.67
N ASP A 10 47.16 33.93 11.37
CA ASP A 10 46.21 34.22 10.31
C ASP A 10 45.33 32.99 10.03
N PRO A 11 43.98 33.09 9.99
CA PRO A 11 43.08 31.94 9.86
C PRO A 11 42.79 31.46 8.42
N ASN A 12 43.63 31.82 7.43
CA ASN A 12 43.24 31.58 6.05
C ASN A 12 44.34 30.84 5.23
N ASN A 13 44.74 29.62 5.69
CA ASN A 13 45.45 28.71 4.77
C ASN A 13 45.48 27.28 5.31
N GLN A 14 44.48 26.45 4.94
CA GLN A 14 44.61 25.00 4.99
C GLN A 14 44.02 24.35 3.73
N THR A 15 44.83 24.39 2.66
CA THR A 15 44.72 23.42 1.58
C THR A 15 45.66 22.26 1.90
N SER A 16 45.14 21.22 2.51
CA SER A 16 45.85 19.94 2.66
C SER A 16 45.16 18.90 1.78
N GLN A 17 45.72 18.70 0.58
CA GLN A 17 45.40 17.54 -0.24
C GLN A 17 45.98 16.30 0.40
N ASN A 18 45.11 15.41 0.88
CA ASN A 18 45.49 14.07 1.28
C ASN A 18 45.23 13.12 0.11
N LEU A 19 46.26 12.86 -0.67
CA LEU A 19 46.30 11.87 -1.75
C LEU A 19 46.45 10.48 -1.12
N GLY A 20 45.38 9.70 -1.01
CA GLY A 20 45.45 8.26 -0.75
C GLY A 20 45.91 7.49 -1.99
N PRO A 21 46.48 6.28 -1.84
CA PRO A 21 47.20 5.57 -2.93
C PRO A 21 46.31 4.75 -3.87
N ASN A 22 45.09 5.17 -4.19
CA ASN A 22 44.33 4.52 -5.28
C ASN A 22 43.48 5.55 -6.01
N GLY A 23 44.02 6.02 -7.13
CA GLY A 23 43.33 6.89 -8.09
C GLY A 23 42.21 6.13 -8.83
N GLN A 24 41.03 6.11 -8.26
CA GLN A 24 39.79 5.86 -9.04
C GLN A 24 38.94 7.12 -8.95
N ASN A 25 38.85 7.81 -10.08
CA ASN A 25 37.91 8.90 -10.30
C ASN A 25 36.50 8.37 -10.20
N SER A 26 35.86 8.57 -9.04
CA SER A 26 34.43 8.39 -8.94
C SER A 26 33.72 9.54 -9.67
N PRO A 27 32.80 9.27 -10.59
CA PRO A 27 32.02 10.32 -11.22
C PRO A 27 31.17 11.07 -10.15
N PRO A 28 30.91 12.37 -10.35
CA PRO A 28 30.11 13.16 -9.42
C PRO A 28 28.73 12.55 -9.24
N ALA A 29 28.29 12.45 -7.99
CA ALA A 29 26.98 11.93 -7.63
C ALA A 29 25.89 12.73 -8.36
N GLN A 30 25.13 12.08 -9.21
CA GLN A 30 23.97 12.68 -9.85
C GLN A 30 22.89 12.97 -8.76
N PRO A 31 22.18 14.10 -8.85
CA PRO A 31 21.10 14.38 -7.92
C PRO A 31 20.02 13.28 -8.04
N TYR A 32 19.65 12.72 -6.91
CA TYR A 32 18.59 11.72 -6.80
C TYR A 32 17.28 12.31 -7.31
N VAL A 33 16.82 11.82 -8.45
CA VAL A 33 15.47 12.10 -8.97
C VAL A 33 14.57 10.98 -8.43
N PRO A 34 13.59 11.29 -7.56
CA PRO A 34 12.67 10.28 -7.08
C PRO A 34 11.89 9.70 -8.27
N PRO A 35 11.66 8.37 -8.31
CA PRO A 35 10.86 7.76 -9.35
C PRO A 35 9.46 8.38 -9.33
N LYS A 36 9.01 8.87 -10.50
CA LYS A 36 7.63 9.36 -10.67
C LYS A 36 6.70 8.25 -10.23
N ALA A 37 5.82 8.57 -9.28
CA ALA A 37 4.75 7.68 -8.87
C ALA A 37 4.02 7.20 -10.13
N GLN A 38 4.12 5.93 -10.43
CA GLN A 38 3.29 5.30 -11.45
C GLN A 38 1.87 5.36 -10.92
N VAL A 39 1.08 6.21 -11.53
CA VAL A 39 -0.38 6.18 -11.36
C VAL A 39 -0.82 4.81 -11.86
N TYR A 40 -1.20 3.96 -10.93
CA TYR A 40 -1.81 2.67 -11.23
C TYR A 40 -3.13 2.95 -11.93
N GLN A 41 -3.14 2.92 -13.27
CA GLN A 41 -4.37 2.87 -14.03
C GLN A 41 -4.88 1.43 -13.90
N PRO A 42 -6.06 1.20 -13.30
CA PRO A 42 -6.67 -0.10 -13.39
C PRO A 42 -6.97 -0.37 -14.85
N GLN A 43 -6.34 -1.36 -15.44
CA GLN A 43 -6.75 -1.92 -16.73
C GLN A 43 -8.19 -2.41 -16.53
N LEU A 44 -9.12 -1.63 -17.05
CA LEU A 44 -10.45 -2.12 -17.37
C LEU A 44 -10.24 -3.23 -18.41
N ASN A 45 -10.32 -4.48 -17.95
CA ASN A 45 -10.58 -5.59 -18.85
C ASN A 45 -11.88 -5.33 -19.55
N ALA A 46 -11.81 -4.67 -20.69
CA ALA A 46 -12.90 -4.67 -21.65
C ALA A 46 -13.13 -6.14 -22.03
N ALA A 47 -14.25 -6.66 -21.58
CA ALA A 47 -14.75 -7.94 -22.03
C ALA A 47 -14.77 -7.90 -23.56
N GLN A 48 -13.95 -8.70 -24.21
CA GLN A 48 -13.99 -8.91 -25.64
C GLN A 48 -15.40 -9.43 -25.99
N PRO A 49 -16.10 -8.78 -26.91
CA PRO A 49 -17.33 -9.35 -27.45
C PRO A 49 -16.95 -10.68 -28.14
N ALA A 50 -17.67 -11.72 -27.78
CA ALA A 50 -17.55 -13.04 -28.39
C ALA A 50 -17.57 -12.90 -29.93
N VAL A 51 -16.51 -13.38 -30.56
CA VAL A 51 -16.41 -13.55 -31.99
C VAL A 51 -17.51 -14.52 -32.41
N GLN A 52 -18.59 -13.98 -33.01
CA GLN A 52 -19.56 -14.80 -33.72
C GLN A 52 -18.83 -15.43 -34.89
N GLN A 53 -18.69 -16.75 -34.84
CA GLN A 53 -18.30 -17.58 -35.96
C GLN A 53 -19.33 -17.34 -37.08
N GLN A 54 -18.93 -16.64 -38.14
CA GLN A 54 -19.64 -16.62 -39.40
C GLN A 54 -19.54 -18.04 -39.98
N THR A 55 -20.67 -18.72 -39.92
CA THR A 55 -20.89 -19.96 -40.69
C THR A 55 -20.87 -19.55 -42.16
N GLN A 56 -19.80 -19.91 -42.86
CA GLN A 56 -19.74 -19.83 -44.31
C GLN A 56 -20.79 -20.81 -44.87
N VAL A 57 -21.90 -20.24 -45.36
CA VAL A 57 -22.84 -20.97 -46.22
C VAL A 57 -22.16 -21.15 -47.58
N SER A 58 -21.68 -22.35 -47.81
CA SER A 58 -21.19 -22.81 -49.10
C SER A 58 -22.32 -22.70 -50.14
N GLN A 59 -22.19 -21.76 -51.07
CA GLN A 59 -23.07 -21.74 -52.25
C GLN A 59 -22.77 -22.92 -53.15
N TYR A 60 -23.70 -23.89 -53.14
CA TYR A 60 -23.71 -25.00 -54.07
C TYR A 60 -24.22 -24.50 -55.42
N MET A 61 -23.33 -24.36 -56.41
CA MET A 61 -23.69 -24.18 -57.82
C MET A 61 -24.10 -25.53 -58.41
N PRO A 62 -25.31 -25.65 -58.99
CA PRO A 62 -25.63 -26.82 -59.79
C PRO A 62 -24.90 -26.78 -61.16
N PRO A 63 -24.47 -27.91 -61.69
CA PRO A 63 -23.77 -27.94 -62.97
C PRO A 63 -24.68 -27.68 -64.16
N MET A 64 -24.18 -26.86 -65.08
CA MET A 64 -24.79 -26.67 -66.42
C MET A 64 -24.74 -28.01 -67.17
N GLY A 65 -25.94 -28.49 -67.59
CA GLY A 65 -26.11 -29.54 -68.58
C GLY A 65 -26.06 -28.98 -69.99
N PRO A 66 -25.67 -29.81 -70.96
CA PRO A 66 -25.36 -29.35 -72.31
C PRO A 66 -26.60 -29.07 -73.15
N SER A 67 -26.51 -28.01 -73.98
CA SER A 67 -27.45 -27.60 -75.03
C SER A 67 -27.61 -28.69 -76.12
N GLY A 68 -28.80 -29.14 -76.31
CA GLY A 68 -29.19 -29.91 -77.46
C GLY A 68 -29.93 -29.04 -78.48
N PRO A 69 -29.94 -29.42 -79.78
CA PRO A 69 -30.24 -28.53 -80.88
C PRO A 69 -31.73 -28.35 -81.10
N ALA A 70 -32.08 -27.16 -81.66
CA ALA A 70 -33.38 -26.74 -82.05
C ALA A 70 -33.96 -27.55 -83.20
N VAL A 71 -35.26 -27.85 -83.08
CA VAL A 71 -36.09 -28.36 -84.21
C VAL A 71 -37.23 -27.34 -84.41
N PRO A 72 -37.48 -26.91 -85.70
CA PRO A 72 -38.55 -25.98 -85.99
C PRO A 72 -39.88 -26.68 -86.17
N VAL A 73 -40.94 -26.20 -85.63
CA VAL A 73 -42.33 -26.64 -85.90
C VAL A 73 -43.23 -25.44 -86.23
N PRO A 74 -44.18 -25.63 -87.18
CA PRO A 74 -44.79 -24.55 -87.91
C PRO A 74 -45.97 -23.84 -87.21
N ALA A 75 -46.27 -22.64 -87.71
CA ALA A 75 -47.30 -21.77 -87.24
C ALA A 75 -48.70 -22.39 -87.33
N GLY A 76 -49.39 -22.48 -86.19
CA GLY A 76 -50.85 -22.64 -86.15
C GLY A 76 -51.47 -21.40 -85.49
N MET A 77 -52.21 -20.66 -86.23
CA MET A 77 -53.01 -19.52 -85.77
C MET A 77 -54.02 -19.96 -84.71
N MET A 78 -53.95 -19.43 -83.52
CA MET A 78 -55.06 -19.40 -82.55
C MET A 78 -55.36 -18.00 -82.11
N PRO A 79 -56.64 -17.63 -81.90
CA PRO A 79 -57.06 -16.26 -81.63
C PRO A 79 -56.60 -15.79 -80.21
N ALA A 80 -56.20 -14.53 -80.17
CA ALA A 80 -55.71 -13.88 -78.93
C ALA A 80 -56.74 -13.89 -77.79
N PRO A 81 -56.42 -14.35 -76.56
CA PRO A 81 -57.32 -14.20 -75.43
C PRO A 81 -57.31 -12.74 -74.94
N LYS A 82 -58.50 -12.19 -74.71
CA LYS A 82 -58.73 -10.84 -74.18
C LYS A 82 -57.99 -10.69 -72.83
N PRO A 83 -57.30 -9.55 -72.55
CA PRO A 83 -56.56 -9.34 -71.29
C PRO A 83 -57.57 -9.27 -70.15
N LYS A 84 -57.49 -10.24 -69.21
CA LYS A 84 -58.13 -10.15 -67.90
C LYS A 84 -57.46 -9.04 -67.16
N LYS A 85 -58.13 -7.95 -66.75
CA LYS A 85 -57.68 -6.91 -65.88
C LYS A 85 -57.22 -7.56 -64.55
N SER A 86 -55.91 -7.75 -64.40
CA SER A 86 -55.32 -8.35 -63.21
C SER A 86 -55.33 -7.31 -62.12
N ASN A 87 -56.07 -7.56 -61.05
CA ASN A 87 -56.02 -6.75 -59.79
C ASN A 87 -54.69 -6.88 -59.01
N LYS A 88 -53.75 -7.63 -59.57
CA LYS A 88 -52.39 -7.84 -58.92
C LYS A 88 -51.65 -6.52 -58.75
N LEU A 89 -51.79 -5.55 -59.63
CA LEU A 89 -51.15 -4.24 -59.56
C LEU A 89 -51.71 -3.41 -58.40
N LYS A 90 -53.02 -3.49 -58.13
CA LYS A 90 -53.66 -2.78 -57.01
C LYS A 90 -53.24 -3.42 -55.63
N ILE A 91 -53.16 -4.74 -55.57
CA ILE A 91 -52.74 -5.48 -54.39
C ILE A 91 -51.25 -5.18 -54.09
N GLY A 92 -50.42 -5.16 -55.12
CA GLY A 92 -48.97 -4.79 -54.94
C GLY A 92 -48.79 -3.39 -54.36
N LEU A 93 -49.62 -2.40 -54.88
CA LEU A 93 -49.52 -1.01 -54.40
C LEU A 93 -50.02 -0.85 -52.97
N VAL A 94 -51.00 -1.60 -52.51
CA VAL A 94 -51.48 -1.61 -51.13
C VAL A 94 -50.43 -2.23 -50.23
N VAL A 95 -49.79 -3.34 -50.60
CA VAL A 95 -48.75 -4.00 -49.79
C VAL A 95 -47.53 -3.09 -49.66
N THR A 96 -47.08 -2.45 -50.74
CA THR A 96 -45.90 -1.52 -50.63
C THR A 96 -46.25 -0.29 -49.82
N SER A 97 -47.45 0.24 -49.84
CA SER A 97 -47.91 1.35 -49.02
C SER A 97 -47.86 0.98 -47.49
N VAL A 98 -48.37 -0.20 -47.15
CA VAL A 98 -48.32 -0.69 -45.74
C VAL A 98 -46.89 -0.89 -45.26
N LEU A 99 -46.02 -1.49 -46.08
CA LEU A 99 -44.60 -1.64 -45.76
C LEU A 99 -43.91 -0.29 -45.54
N LEU A 100 -44.26 0.72 -46.38
CA LEU A 100 -43.66 2.05 -46.24
C LEU A 100 -44.07 2.71 -44.90
N VAL A 101 -45.35 2.59 -44.51
CA VAL A 101 -45.88 3.09 -43.25
C VAL A 101 -45.17 2.41 -42.09
N VAL A 102 -45.01 1.10 -42.11
CA VAL A 102 -44.28 0.34 -41.08
C VAL A 102 -42.82 0.80 -40.98
N PHE A 103 -42.17 0.99 -42.12
CA PHE A 103 -40.80 1.48 -42.20
C PHE A 103 -40.63 2.87 -41.56
N VAL A 104 -41.57 3.78 -41.86
CA VAL A 104 -41.58 5.13 -41.27
C VAL A 104 -41.75 5.06 -39.75
N ILE A 105 -42.66 4.22 -39.25
CA ILE A 105 -42.86 4.04 -37.80
C ILE A 105 -41.61 3.51 -37.15
N LEU A 106 -40.97 2.48 -37.71
CA LEU A 106 -39.71 1.94 -37.19
C LEU A 106 -38.58 2.97 -37.20
N THR A 107 -38.52 3.80 -38.26
CA THR A 107 -37.50 4.86 -38.34
C THR A 107 -37.70 5.92 -37.25
N VAL A 108 -38.95 6.32 -36.98
CA VAL A 108 -39.27 7.29 -35.91
C VAL A 108 -38.93 6.72 -34.54
N ILE A 109 -39.25 5.45 -34.27
CA ILE A 109 -38.90 4.79 -33.01
C ILE A 109 -37.38 4.71 -32.84
N TYR A 110 -36.65 4.27 -33.88
CA TYR A 110 -35.20 4.16 -33.87
C TYR A 110 -34.52 5.52 -33.68
N TYR A 111 -35.04 6.55 -34.39
CA TYR A 111 -34.50 7.91 -34.22
C TYR A 111 -34.77 8.48 -32.83
N GLY A 112 -35.93 8.23 -32.25
CA GLY A 112 -36.25 8.60 -30.86
C GLY A 112 -35.33 7.94 -29.85
N GLN A 113 -35.08 6.63 -29.99
CA GLN A 113 -34.14 5.91 -29.13
C GLN A 113 -32.69 6.43 -29.28
N MET A 114 -32.28 6.77 -30.51
CA MET A 114 -30.95 7.32 -30.76
C MET A 114 -30.76 8.72 -30.15
N GLN A 115 -31.79 9.56 -30.18
CA GLN A 115 -31.81 10.89 -29.54
C GLN A 115 -31.75 10.75 -27.99
N ASP A 116 -32.52 9.83 -27.44
CA ASP A 116 -32.51 9.54 -26.00
C ASP A 116 -31.14 9.02 -25.55
N TYR A 117 -30.48 8.20 -26.36
CA TYR A 117 -29.13 7.72 -26.06
C TYR A 117 -28.10 8.84 -26.10
N LYS A 118 -28.18 9.77 -27.05
CA LYS A 118 -27.26 10.92 -27.13
C LYS A 118 -27.47 11.93 -25.99
N ASN A 119 -28.72 12.25 -25.66
CA ASN A 119 -29.01 13.32 -24.69
C ASN A 119 -28.95 12.85 -23.23
N ASN A 120 -29.10 11.54 -22.97
CA ASN A 120 -29.13 10.99 -21.63
C ASN A 120 -27.85 10.17 -21.27
N SER A 121 -26.92 9.95 -22.21
CA SER A 121 -25.66 9.24 -21.92
C SER A 121 -24.85 9.94 -20.84
N ASP A 122 -24.71 11.26 -20.91
CA ASP A 122 -23.94 12.04 -19.95
C ASP A 122 -24.59 12.04 -18.55
N LYS A 123 -25.94 12.10 -18.51
CA LYS A 123 -26.65 11.97 -17.22
C LYS A 123 -26.55 10.58 -16.63
N LYS A 124 -26.66 9.52 -17.45
CA LYS A 124 -26.48 8.14 -16.99
C LYS A 124 -25.05 7.87 -16.56
N ALA A 125 -24.07 8.41 -17.32
CA ALA A 125 -22.65 8.33 -16.94
C ALA A 125 -22.35 9.08 -15.64
N SER A 126 -22.88 10.29 -15.45
CA SER A 126 -22.68 11.05 -14.21
C SER A 126 -23.29 10.37 -12.99
N VAL A 127 -24.49 9.81 -13.12
CA VAL A 127 -25.14 9.03 -12.05
C VAL A 127 -24.33 7.77 -11.72
N ALA A 128 -23.85 7.05 -12.73
CA ALA A 128 -23.03 5.85 -12.53
C ALA A 128 -21.68 6.18 -11.85
N VAL A 129 -21.06 7.30 -12.24
CA VAL A 129 -19.81 7.79 -11.60
C VAL A 129 -20.07 8.21 -10.16
N GLU A 130 -21.17 8.90 -9.88
CA GLU A 130 -21.53 9.30 -8.52
C GLU A 130 -21.83 8.07 -7.64
N GLN A 131 -22.54 7.09 -8.18
CA GLN A 131 -22.79 5.84 -7.47
C GLN A 131 -21.49 5.08 -7.19
N ALA A 132 -20.60 4.95 -8.19
CA ALA A 132 -19.31 4.31 -8.01
C ALA A 132 -18.43 5.02 -6.96
N LYS A 133 -18.47 6.36 -6.91
CA LYS A 133 -17.78 7.13 -5.86
C LYS A 133 -18.35 6.84 -4.47
N LYS A 134 -19.67 6.81 -4.32
CA LYS A 134 -20.31 6.48 -3.03
C LYS A 134 -20.00 5.06 -2.59
N ASP A 135 -20.00 4.11 -3.52
CA ASP A 135 -19.67 2.71 -3.22
C ASP A 135 -18.19 2.57 -2.83
N GLN A 136 -17.29 3.29 -3.51
CA GLN A 136 -15.86 3.33 -3.17
C GLN A 136 -15.63 3.98 -1.80
N GLU A 137 -16.29 5.10 -1.51
CA GLU A 137 -16.20 5.77 -0.21
C GLU A 137 -16.72 4.86 0.92
N LYS A 138 -17.84 4.18 0.69
CA LYS A 138 -18.38 3.21 1.64
C LYS A 138 -17.41 2.06 1.89
N GLN A 139 -16.86 1.45 0.84
CA GLN A 139 -15.86 0.38 0.97
C GLN A 139 -14.61 0.85 1.70
N LEU A 140 -14.14 2.06 1.41
CA LEU A 140 -12.98 2.65 2.06
C LEU A 140 -13.25 2.87 3.56
N ASN A 141 -14.41 3.43 3.90
CA ASN A 141 -14.81 3.64 5.29
C ASN A 141 -15.00 2.33 6.06
N GLU A 142 -15.55 1.29 5.42
CA GLU A 142 -15.65 -0.05 6.01
C GLU A 142 -14.26 -0.66 6.24
N GLN A 143 -13.32 -0.51 5.29
CA GLN A 143 -11.94 -0.96 5.47
C GLN A 143 -11.21 -0.18 6.56
N PHE A 144 -11.45 1.13 6.69
CA PHE A 144 -10.89 1.92 7.79
C PHE A 144 -11.45 1.48 9.14
N ALA A 145 -12.78 1.32 9.25
CA ALA A 145 -13.42 0.85 10.47
C ALA A 145 -12.93 -0.55 10.88
N GLU A 146 -12.65 -1.42 9.91
CA GLU A 146 -12.09 -2.75 10.19
C GLU A 146 -10.62 -2.69 10.63
N LYS A 147 -9.83 -1.81 10.00
CA LYS A 147 -8.44 -1.56 10.42
C LYS A 147 -8.32 -0.88 11.79
N GLU A 148 -9.32 -0.08 12.19
CA GLU A 148 -9.36 0.54 13.51
C GLU A 148 -9.65 -0.46 14.63
N LYS A 149 -10.26 -1.61 14.32
CA LYS A 149 -10.48 -2.69 15.30
C LYS A 149 -9.17 -3.31 15.79
N GLU A 150 -8.08 -3.18 15.04
CA GLU A 150 -6.75 -3.63 15.43
C GLU A 150 -5.76 -2.45 15.49
N PRO A 151 -5.83 -1.61 16.53
CA PRO A 151 -4.99 -0.42 16.65
C PRO A 151 -3.53 -0.72 17.00
N LEU A 152 -3.18 -1.99 17.24
CA LEU A 152 -1.90 -2.42 17.74
C LEU A 152 -1.14 -3.27 16.71
N LYS A 153 0.20 -3.21 16.77
CA LYS A 153 1.14 -4.10 16.07
C LYS A 153 1.95 -4.89 17.08
N SER A 154 2.50 -6.03 16.65
CA SER A 154 3.47 -6.79 17.42
C SER A 154 4.85 -6.75 16.76
N TYR A 155 5.89 -6.72 17.58
CA TYR A 155 7.27 -6.95 17.20
C TYR A 155 7.81 -8.13 18.00
N THR A 156 8.58 -9.00 17.35
CA THR A 156 9.30 -10.10 18.00
C THR A 156 10.77 -10.02 17.61
N GLY A 157 11.64 -9.88 18.58
CA GLY A 157 13.08 -9.85 18.40
C GLY A 157 13.67 -11.23 18.09
N PRO A 158 14.96 -11.29 17.75
CA PRO A 158 15.68 -12.54 17.49
C PRO A 158 15.62 -13.51 18.67
N VAL A 159 15.63 -14.81 18.37
CA VAL A 159 15.61 -15.87 19.39
C VAL A 159 16.82 -15.76 20.31
N ASN A 160 18.00 -15.44 19.75
CA ASN A 160 19.23 -15.25 20.52
C ASN A 160 19.19 -14.01 21.44
N ALA A 161 18.32 -13.04 21.15
CA ALA A 161 18.01 -11.90 22.03
C ALA A 161 16.74 -12.15 22.85
N ALA A 162 16.60 -13.36 23.40
CA ALA A 162 15.49 -13.79 24.24
C ALA A 162 14.10 -13.72 23.56
N ALA A 163 14.01 -13.63 22.24
CA ALA A 163 12.76 -13.54 21.46
C ALA A 163 11.75 -12.55 22.08
N VAL A 164 12.23 -11.39 22.53
CA VAL A 164 11.37 -10.40 23.20
C VAL A 164 10.26 -9.98 22.28
N LYS A 165 9.02 -10.18 22.70
CA LYS A 165 7.83 -9.76 21.98
C LYS A 165 7.12 -8.64 22.72
N ILE A 166 6.83 -7.55 22.01
CA ILE A 166 6.08 -6.40 22.51
C ILE A 166 4.93 -6.06 21.57
N ILE A 167 3.90 -5.42 22.11
CA ILE A 167 2.79 -4.87 21.37
C ILE A 167 2.84 -3.35 21.52
N TYR A 168 2.62 -2.63 20.41
CA TYR A 168 2.73 -1.19 20.36
C TYR A 168 1.74 -0.58 19.37
N PRO A 169 1.43 0.73 19.45
CA PRO A 169 0.47 1.39 18.55
C PRO A 169 0.83 1.24 17.08
N LYS A 170 -0.16 0.97 16.24
CA LYS A 170 0.00 0.77 14.79
C LYS A 170 0.56 1.99 14.06
N THR A 171 0.33 3.18 14.61
CA THR A 171 0.82 4.46 14.10
C THR A 171 2.32 4.68 14.33
N TRP A 172 2.97 3.83 15.16
CA TRP A 172 4.39 3.94 15.42
C TRP A 172 5.21 3.20 14.38
N SER A 173 6.33 3.79 14.01
CA SER A 173 7.38 3.18 13.19
C SER A 173 8.43 2.53 14.07
N LEU A 174 9.10 1.52 13.55
CA LEU A 174 10.16 0.77 14.22
C LEU A 174 11.44 0.82 13.38
N TYR A 175 12.55 1.10 14.03
CA TYR A 175 13.90 0.88 13.51
C TYR A 175 14.67 -0.02 14.47
N THR A 176 15.30 -1.07 13.97
CA THR A 176 16.01 -2.08 14.77
C THR A 176 17.41 -2.30 14.25
N VAL A 177 18.36 -2.40 15.17
CA VAL A 177 19.74 -2.81 14.93
C VAL A 177 20.01 -4.06 15.76
N GLU A 178 20.38 -5.13 15.08
CA GLU A 178 20.76 -6.40 15.70
C GLU A 178 22.29 -6.47 15.76
N GLY A 179 22.81 -6.98 16.87
CA GLY A 179 24.22 -7.28 17.01
C GLY A 179 24.63 -8.56 16.27
N PRO A 180 25.91 -8.90 16.30
CA PRO A 180 26.43 -10.13 15.71
C PRO A 180 25.62 -11.36 16.17
N SER A 181 25.25 -12.21 15.22
CA SER A 181 24.45 -13.42 15.49
C SER A 181 23.10 -13.18 16.17
N GLY A 182 22.58 -11.95 16.17
CA GLY A 182 21.31 -11.60 16.81
C GLY A 182 21.32 -11.70 18.35
N ASN A 183 22.48 -11.72 18.98
CA ASN A 183 22.60 -11.85 20.43
C ASN A 183 22.19 -10.59 21.19
N THR A 184 22.41 -9.43 20.59
CA THR A 184 22.00 -8.13 21.14
C THR A 184 20.98 -7.47 20.24
N LEU A 185 20.16 -6.62 20.82
CA LEU A 185 19.08 -5.93 20.12
C LEU A 185 19.03 -4.48 20.58
N ASN A 186 18.85 -3.56 19.64
CA ASN A 186 18.64 -2.15 19.92
C ASN A 186 17.52 -1.64 19.01
N SER A 187 16.35 -1.41 19.58
CA SER A 187 15.14 -1.04 18.83
C SER A 187 14.60 0.30 19.30
N TYR A 188 14.14 1.08 18.33
CA TYR A 188 13.63 2.43 18.50
C TYR A 188 12.24 2.53 17.89
N PHE A 189 11.28 3.01 18.65
CA PHE A 189 9.90 3.18 18.25
C PHE A 189 9.49 4.63 18.41
N ASN A 190 8.80 5.17 17.41
CA ASN A 190 8.34 6.54 17.48
C ASN A 190 7.08 6.73 16.61
N PRO A 191 6.14 7.61 16.99
CA PRO A 191 5.00 7.95 16.16
C PRO A 191 5.42 8.42 14.77
N ASN A 192 4.71 7.96 13.74
CA ASN A 192 4.90 8.28 12.32
C ASN A 192 6.24 7.83 11.73
N PHE A 193 7.37 8.35 12.21
CA PHE A 193 8.71 7.98 11.74
C PHE A 193 9.71 7.94 12.89
N VAL A 194 10.76 7.14 12.75
CA VAL A 194 11.86 7.09 13.72
C VAL A 194 12.90 8.15 13.35
N PRO A 195 13.19 9.12 14.24
CA PRO A 195 14.24 10.10 14.00
C PRO A 195 15.63 9.46 13.87
N ASN A 196 16.62 10.25 13.44
CA ASN A 196 18.01 9.77 13.34
C ASN A 196 18.51 9.28 14.71
N VAL A 197 18.77 7.99 14.81
CA VAL A 197 19.18 7.33 16.06
C VAL A 197 20.60 7.68 16.51
N SER A 198 21.43 8.26 15.63
CA SER A 198 22.77 8.73 15.96
C SER A 198 22.77 10.11 16.66
N ASN A 199 21.68 10.85 16.56
CA ASN A 199 21.54 12.12 17.25
C ASN A 199 21.04 11.88 18.69
N LYS A 200 21.87 12.22 19.66
CA LYS A 200 21.60 12.02 21.10
C LYS A 200 20.50 12.93 21.67
N ASP A 201 20.17 14.00 20.97
CA ASP A 201 19.11 14.93 21.37
C ASP A 201 17.71 14.43 21.00
N ASN A 202 17.62 13.42 20.13
CA ASN A 202 16.35 12.83 19.76
C ASN A 202 15.81 11.94 20.89
N LEU A 203 14.55 12.15 21.22
CA LEU A 203 13.80 11.33 22.16
C LEU A 203 12.90 10.36 21.40
N PHE A 204 12.73 9.17 21.95
CA PHE A 204 11.92 8.12 21.36
C PHE A 204 10.74 7.77 22.28
N ALA A 205 9.61 7.44 21.65
CA ALA A 205 8.44 7.04 22.40
C ALA A 205 8.67 5.75 23.20
N LEU A 206 9.43 4.81 22.60
CA LEU A 206 9.81 3.56 23.25
C LEU A 206 11.16 3.09 22.71
N ARG A 207 11.97 2.54 23.59
CA ARG A 207 13.21 1.84 23.24
C ARG A 207 13.25 0.47 23.89
N LEU A 208 13.81 -0.49 23.15
CA LEU A 208 14.06 -1.84 23.64
C LEU A 208 15.51 -2.20 23.33
N ASN A 209 16.26 -2.51 24.37
CA ASN A 209 17.60 -3.09 24.26
C ASN A 209 17.63 -4.48 24.90
N VAL A 210 18.36 -5.38 24.27
CA VAL A 210 18.78 -6.64 24.88
C VAL A 210 20.31 -6.63 24.88
N LEU A 211 20.89 -6.67 26.06
CA LEU A 211 22.32 -6.50 26.27
C LEU A 211 22.95 -7.81 26.81
N GLU A 212 24.08 -8.19 26.26
CA GLU A 212 24.94 -9.27 26.83
C GLU A 212 25.73 -8.74 28.04
N GLN A 213 25.00 -8.22 29.02
CA GLN A 213 25.56 -7.71 30.27
C GLN A 213 24.75 -8.22 31.45
N PRO A 214 25.42 -8.59 32.55
CA PRO A 214 24.74 -9.00 33.77
C PRO A 214 23.82 -7.89 34.31
N TYR A 215 22.63 -8.26 34.70
CA TYR A 215 21.63 -7.37 35.29
C TYR A 215 22.18 -6.51 36.44
N ALA A 216 22.96 -7.10 37.35
CA ALA A 216 23.54 -6.39 38.49
C ALA A 216 24.45 -5.22 38.05
N ASN A 217 25.21 -5.38 36.96
CA ASN A 217 26.09 -4.33 36.46
C ASN A 217 25.29 -3.13 35.92
N ILE A 218 24.20 -3.41 35.24
CA ILE A 218 23.34 -2.37 34.71
C ILE A 218 22.59 -1.65 35.83
N LEU A 219 22.03 -2.41 36.78
CA LEU A 219 21.35 -1.83 37.93
C LEU A 219 22.28 -0.90 38.75
N LYS A 220 23.56 -1.27 38.91
CA LYS A 220 24.58 -0.48 39.60
C LYS A 220 24.76 0.92 38.99
N THR A 221 24.55 1.08 37.70
CA THR A 221 24.64 2.41 37.05
C THR A 221 23.60 3.40 37.56
N PHE A 222 22.53 2.92 38.18
CA PHE A 222 21.44 3.75 38.71
C PHE A 222 21.58 4.06 40.20
N GLU A 223 22.51 3.42 40.94
CA GLU A 223 22.68 3.60 42.39
C GLU A 223 22.89 5.07 42.80
N SER A 224 23.72 5.80 42.05
CA SER A 224 23.93 7.23 42.27
C SER A 224 22.69 8.06 42.11
N LYS A 225 21.86 7.74 41.11
CA LYS A 225 20.59 8.44 40.85
C LYS A 225 19.53 8.14 41.90
N VAL A 226 19.51 6.89 42.41
CA VAL A 226 18.64 6.47 43.52
C VAL A 226 19.02 7.26 44.78
N THR A 227 20.34 7.33 45.11
CA THR A 227 20.83 8.04 46.29
C THR A 227 20.50 9.53 46.24
N LYS A 228 20.56 10.15 45.05
CA LYS A 228 20.19 11.54 44.83
C LYS A 228 18.66 11.79 44.82
N GLY A 229 17.85 10.75 44.73
CA GLY A 229 16.40 10.86 44.58
C GLY A 229 15.94 11.21 43.16
N ASP A 230 16.83 11.15 42.18
CA ASP A 230 16.54 11.44 40.77
C ASP A 230 15.60 10.39 40.12
N VAL A 231 15.67 9.15 40.64
CA VAL A 231 14.85 8.02 40.21
C VAL A 231 14.26 7.25 41.38
N LYS A 232 13.08 6.69 41.17
CA LYS A 232 12.40 5.76 42.05
C LYS A 232 12.50 4.35 41.45
N VAL A 233 12.94 3.38 42.24
CA VAL A 233 13.06 1.98 41.84
C VAL A 233 12.01 1.15 42.58
N THR A 234 11.27 0.34 41.82
CA THR A 234 10.26 -0.59 42.35
C THR A 234 10.41 -1.97 41.71
N PRO A 235 10.09 -3.07 42.42
CA PRO A 235 10.12 -4.40 41.82
C PRO A 235 9.15 -4.48 40.59
N PHE A 236 9.57 -5.23 39.58
CA PHE A 236 8.78 -5.50 38.38
C PHE A 236 8.86 -6.97 37.98
N ILE A 237 7.69 -7.57 37.66
CA ILE A 237 7.59 -8.92 37.15
C ILE A 237 6.76 -8.88 35.87
N ALA A 238 7.26 -9.50 34.79
CA ALA A 238 6.51 -9.63 33.54
C ALA A 238 5.39 -10.65 33.71
N SER A 239 4.15 -10.17 33.83
CA SER A 239 2.98 -10.98 34.18
C SER A 239 2.63 -12.08 33.15
N ASN A 240 3.05 -11.90 31.89
CA ASN A 240 2.77 -12.85 30.81
C ASN A 240 3.91 -13.83 30.52
N VAL A 241 4.98 -13.80 31.32
CA VAL A 241 6.12 -14.70 31.18
C VAL A 241 6.13 -15.64 32.38
N LYS A 242 5.91 -16.92 32.10
CA LYS A 242 6.06 -17.96 33.12
C LYS A 242 7.53 -18.05 33.55
N ASP A 243 7.76 -18.17 34.84
CA ASP A 243 9.09 -18.27 35.43
C ASP A 243 9.99 -17.03 35.17
N SER A 244 9.38 -15.85 34.95
CA SER A 244 10.12 -14.59 34.86
C SER A 244 10.82 -14.28 36.16
N GLU A 245 12.12 -13.98 36.10
CA GLU A 245 12.82 -13.43 37.22
C GLU A 245 12.31 -12.01 37.55
N THR A 246 12.47 -11.65 38.85
CA THR A 246 12.10 -10.31 39.31
C THR A 246 13.14 -9.30 38.83
N GLY A 247 12.71 -8.39 37.97
CA GLY A 247 13.44 -7.21 37.59
C GLY A 247 13.03 -5.98 38.38
N VAL A 248 13.33 -4.79 37.85
CA VAL A 248 12.96 -3.52 38.47
C VAL A 248 12.32 -2.59 37.43
N ARG A 249 11.44 -1.73 37.94
CA ARG A 249 10.96 -0.54 37.25
C ARG A 249 11.66 0.68 37.85
N ILE A 250 12.14 1.56 37.00
CA ILE A 250 12.84 2.81 37.33
C ILE A 250 12.07 3.95 36.73
N ASP A 251 11.53 4.84 37.55
CA ASP A 251 10.78 6.03 37.14
C ASP A 251 11.54 7.28 37.56
N GLY A 252 11.74 8.23 36.65
CA GLY A 252 12.46 9.48 36.90
C GLY A 252 13.47 9.81 35.80
N TYR A 253 14.62 10.39 36.17
CA TYR A 253 15.67 10.74 35.21
C TYR A 253 16.48 9.51 34.80
N ILE A 254 15.99 8.77 33.80
CA ILE A 254 16.65 7.55 33.29
C ILE A 254 17.99 7.84 32.60
N THR A 255 18.15 9.01 31.99
CA THR A 255 19.45 9.56 31.55
C THR A 255 19.73 10.86 32.31
N GLU A 256 20.80 11.59 31.96
CA GLU A 256 21.13 12.87 32.63
C GLU A 256 20.01 13.91 32.46
N ASN A 257 19.42 13.99 31.27
CA ASN A 257 18.45 15.01 30.90
C ASN A 257 17.07 14.46 30.54
N THR A 258 16.89 13.12 30.54
CA THR A 258 15.66 12.49 30.06
C THR A 258 14.89 11.88 31.22
N LYS A 259 13.68 12.39 31.44
CA LYS A 259 12.73 11.80 32.38
C LYS A 259 11.83 10.81 31.69
N GLY A 260 11.72 9.62 32.24
CA GLY A 260 10.91 8.54 31.66
C GLY A 260 10.67 7.40 32.64
N SER A 261 10.17 6.29 32.10
CA SER A 261 9.96 5.03 32.83
C SER A 261 10.72 3.91 32.13
N MET A 262 11.44 3.10 32.87
CA MET A 262 12.24 1.98 32.36
C MET A 262 11.93 0.72 33.16
N VAL A 263 11.94 -0.43 32.50
CA VAL A 263 12.04 -1.73 33.18
C VAL A 263 13.34 -2.42 32.79
N LEU A 264 14.00 -3.01 33.78
CA LEU A 264 15.18 -3.86 33.64
C LEU A 264 14.81 -5.26 34.08
N ILE A 265 15.01 -6.24 33.20
CA ILE A 265 14.62 -7.63 33.46
C ILE A 265 15.83 -8.53 33.20
N PRO A 266 16.26 -9.33 34.16
CA PRO A 266 17.29 -10.34 33.94
C PRO A 266 16.71 -11.48 33.08
N VAL A 267 17.51 -11.96 32.14
CA VAL A 267 17.15 -13.12 31.30
C VAL A 267 18.43 -13.91 31.03
N ARG A 268 18.68 -14.97 31.78
CA ARG A 268 19.90 -15.79 31.70
C ARG A 268 21.18 -14.92 31.87
N ASP A 269 21.99 -14.86 30.82
CA ASP A 269 23.24 -14.07 30.74
C ASP A 269 23.02 -12.66 30.18
N LYS A 270 21.75 -12.26 29.92
CA LYS A 270 21.38 -11.00 29.29
C LYS A 270 20.49 -10.15 30.17
N THR A 271 20.38 -8.89 29.80
CA THR A 271 19.43 -7.96 30.42
C THR A 271 18.56 -7.32 29.35
N ILE A 272 17.25 -7.41 29.53
CA ILE A 272 16.29 -6.65 28.76
C ILE A 272 16.13 -5.29 29.42
N GLN A 273 16.31 -4.23 28.64
CA GLN A 273 15.98 -2.85 28.98
C GLN A 273 14.84 -2.39 28.07
N LEU A 274 13.75 -1.95 28.64
CA LEU A 274 12.62 -1.42 27.90
C LEU A 274 12.17 -0.12 28.56
N TRP A 275 12.15 1.00 27.79
CA TRP A 275 11.85 2.31 28.37
C TRP A 275 11.21 3.28 27.43
N THR A 276 10.53 4.28 27.98
CA THR A 276 10.03 5.46 27.29
C THR A 276 10.82 6.70 27.72
N GLU A 277 11.13 7.57 26.77
CA GLU A 277 11.92 8.80 26.99
C GLU A 277 11.03 10.05 27.15
N SER A 278 9.73 9.86 27.29
CA SER A 278 8.79 10.96 27.48
C SER A 278 7.58 10.53 28.32
N GLY A 279 7.16 11.41 29.23
CA GLY A 279 5.94 11.21 30.02
C GLY A 279 4.66 11.08 29.18
N ASN A 280 4.67 11.60 27.94
CA ASN A 280 3.52 11.51 27.02
C ASN A 280 3.19 10.08 26.62
N TYR A 281 4.16 9.19 26.61
CA TYR A 281 4.00 7.79 26.18
C TYR A 281 3.96 6.79 27.35
N THR A 282 3.97 7.27 28.59
CA THR A 282 3.92 6.39 29.77
C THR A 282 2.64 5.56 29.81
N ALA A 283 1.52 6.13 29.41
CA ALA A 283 0.24 5.40 29.34
C ALA A 283 0.29 4.26 28.30
N ASP A 284 0.88 4.50 27.14
CA ASP A 284 1.06 3.46 26.09
C ASP A 284 2.06 2.39 26.58
N PHE A 285 3.14 2.82 27.22
CA PHE A 285 4.13 1.93 27.82
C PHE A 285 3.51 0.99 28.84
N ASP A 286 2.73 1.51 29.78
CA ASP A 286 2.10 0.72 30.83
C ASP A 286 0.95 -0.14 30.32
N ASN A 287 0.07 0.39 29.47
CA ASN A 287 -1.16 -0.27 29.08
C ASN A 287 -1.03 -1.24 27.91
N PHE A 288 -0.13 -0.96 26.97
CA PHE A 288 0.06 -1.81 25.78
C PHE A 288 1.35 -2.59 25.82
N VAL A 289 2.49 -1.92 26.12
CA VAL A 289 3.81 -2.54 26.01
C VAL A 289 4.04 -3.50 27.15
N LEU A 290 4.02 -3.04 28.40
CA LEU A 290 4.34 -3.85 29.57
C LEU A 290 3.29 -4.96 29.83
N LYS A 291 2.00 -4.67 29.61
CA LYS A 291 0.94 -5.68 29.79
C LYS A 291 1.03 -6.84 28.80
N ASN A 292 1.66 -6.63 27.64
CA ASN A 292 1.77 -7.65 26.60
C ASN A 292 3.21 -8.10 26.35
N LEU A 293 4.13 -7.70 27.22
CA LEU A 293 5.52 -8.10 27.15
C LEU A 293 5.64 -9.62 27.37
N THR A 294 6.27 -10.30 26.41
CA THR A 294 6.69 -11.70 26.56
C THR A 294 8.11 -11.89 26.06
N PHE A 295 8.80 -12.86 26.58
CA PHE A 295 10.16 -13.25 26.18
C PHE A 295 10.42 -14.70 26.59
N ASN A 296 11.48 -15.30 26.08
CA ASN A 296 11.96 -16.61 26.51
C ASN A 296 12.92 -16.44 27.70
N PRO A 297 12.51 -16.81 28.91
CA PRO A 297 13.31 -16.69 30.12
C PRO A 297 14.56 -17.61 30.13
#